data_dff4bd3af337871119bd5487d78afd60
#
_entry.id   dff4bd3af337871119bd5487d78afd60
#
_cell.length_a   1.000
_cell.length_b   1.000
_cell.length_c   1.000
_cell.angle_alpha   90.00
_cell.angle_beta   90.00
_cell.angle_gamma   90.00
#
_symmetry.space_group_name_H-M   'P 1'
#
loop_
_entity.id
_entity.type
_entity.pdbx_description
1 polymer ?
#
loop_
_entity_poly.entity_id
_entity_poly.type
_entity_poly.pdbx_seq_one_letter_code
_entity_poly.pdbx_strand_id
1 'polypeptide(L)'
;MSLVPYVIEQTSRGERSYDIYSRLLKERIIFLGEEVNDVSASVIVAQLLFLEADDPDKDIQLYINSPGGSVTAGIAIYDTMQYIKCDVSTVCIGMAASMGAFLLAGGKKGKRFALPNAEIMIHQPSGGAQGQATEIQIAAEHILRTKQKRSEERRVGKECRSRWSPYH
;
A
#
# COMPACT_ATOMS: atom_id res chain seq x y z
N MET A 1 -16.27 15.83 5.29
CA MET A 1 -16.24 15.13 3.98
C MET A 1 -15.48 16.05 3.03
N SER A 2 -14.29 15.68 2.60
CA SER A 2 -13.58 16.45 1.56
C SER A 2 -14.28 16.20 0.22
N LEU A 3 -14.52 17.29 -0.52
CA LEU A 3 -15.09 17.20 -1.86
C LEU A 3 -14.06 16.56 -2.79
N VAL A 4 -14.41 15.44 -3.40
CA VAL A 4 -13.59 14.82 -4.45
C VAL A 4 -13.87 15.57 -5.75
N PRO A 5 -12.88 16.21 -6.39
CA PRO A 5 -13.10 16.96 -7.62
C PRO A 5 -13.40 16.03 -8.80
N TYR A 6 -14.21 16.54 -9.73
CA TYR A 6 -14.52 15.87 -10.98
C TYR A 6 -13.69 16.46 -12.12
N VAL A 7 -13.25 15.59 -13.03
CA VAL A 7 -12.53 15.95 -14.27
C VAL A 7 -13.41 15.61 -15.46
N ILE A 8 -13.55 16.53 -16.40
CA ILE A 8 -14.28 16.31 -17.65
C ILE A 8 -13.26 16.04 -18.76
N GLU A 9 -13.35 14.89 -19.37
CA GLU A 9 -12.57 14.51 -20.55
C GLU A 9 -13.44 14.65 -21.81
N GLN A 10 -12.94 15.38 -22.81
CA GLN A 10 -13.55 15.40 -24.15
C GLN A 10 -13.00 14.24 -24.96
N THR A 11 -13.87 13.39 -25.45
CA THR A 11 -13.53 12.27 -26.33
C THR A 11 -14.25 12.42 -27.67
N SER A 12 -13.82 11.65 -28.66
CA SER A 12 -14.51 11.60 -29.96
C SER A 12 -15.97 11.14 -29.88
N ARG A 13 -16.41 10.60 -28.75
CA ARG A 13 -17.76 10.11 -28.47
C ARG A 13 -18.55 11.00 -27.50
N GLY A 14 -18.04 12.22 -27.20
CA GLY A 14 -18.64 13.15 -26.26
C GLY A 14 -17.86 13.35 -24.97
N GLU A 15 -18.44 14.10 -24.05
CA GLU A 15 -17.85 14.39 -22.75
C GLU A 15 -18.07 13.22 -21.77
N ARG A 16 -17.02 12.90 -21.00
CA ARG A 16 -17.10 11.96 -19.89
C ARG A 16 -16.59 12.61 -18.61
N SER A 17 -17.39 12.50 -17.54
CA SER A 17 -17.02 12.98 -16.21
C SER A 17 -16.48 11.82 -15.38
N TYR A 18 -15.35 12.04 -14.70
CA TYR A 18 -14.74 11.12 -13.76
C TYR A 18 -14.43 11.87 -12.46
N ASP A 19 -14.56 11.22 -11.31
CA ASP A 19 -13.87 11.71 -10.13
C ASP A 19 -12.35 11.54 -10.31
N ILE A 20 -11.56 12.32 -9.56
CA ILE A 20 -10.11 12.36 -9.76
C ILE A 20 -9.44 10.98 -9.53
N TYR A 21 -9.92 10.19 -8.58
CA TYR A 21 -9.34 8.87 -8.32
C TYR A 21 -9.65 7.88 -9.45
N SER A 22 -10.89 7.87 -9.94
CA SER A 22 -11.28 7.06 -11.12
C SER A 22 -10.48 7.48 -12.36
N ARG A 23 -10.20 8.78 -12.52
CA ARG A 23 -9.37 9.26 -13.63
C ARG A 23 -7.92 8.78 -13.51
N LEU A 24 -7.34 8.84 -12.30
CA LEU A 24 -5.99 8.36 -12.03
C LEU A 24 -5.88 6.84 -12.16
N LEU A 25 -6.92 6.09 -11.79
CA LEU A 25 -6.97 4.65 -11.95
C LEU A 25 -6.83 4.22 -13.42
N LYS A 26 -7.35 4.99 -14.38
CA LYS A 26 -7.12 4.76 -15.82
C LYS A 26 -5.64 4.84 -16.22
N GLU A 27 -4.85 5.61 -15.48
CA GLU A 27 -3.38 5.68 -15.64
C GLU A 27 -2.66 4.66 -14.75
N ARG A 28 -3.41 3.69 -14.20
CA ARG A 28 -2.92 2.62 -13.32
C ARG A 28 -2.31 3.12 -12.01
N ILE A 29 -2.82 4.26 -11.52
CA ILE A 29 -2.39 4.89 -10.27
C ILE A 29 -3.42 4.64 -9.19
N ILE A 30 -2.97 4.07 -8.07
CA ILE A 30 -3.75 3.82 -6.86
C ILE A 30 -3.19 4.67 -5.72
N PHE A 31 -4.06 5.20 -4.86
CA PHE A 31 -3.66 5.94 -3.66
C PHE A 31 -4.06 5.23 -2.39
N LEU A 32 -3.09 5.03 -1.49
CA LEU A 32 -3.31 4.77 -0.08
C LEU A 32 -2.98 6.06 0.68
N GLY A 33 -3.99 6.94 0.84
CA GLY A 33 -3.86 8.25 1.45
C GLY A 33 -4.44 8.34 2.87
N GLU A 34 -4.70 7.21 3.51
CA GLU A 34 -5.37 7.11 4.80
C GLU A 34 -4.84 5.96 5.65
N GLU A 35 -5.43 5.74 6.81
CA GLU A 35 -5.16 4.58 7.65
C GLU A 35 -5.54 3.28 6.95
N VAL A 36 -4.70 2.25 7.10
CA VAL A 36 -4.99 0.90 6.61
C VAL A 36 -6.04 0.24 7.48
N ASN A 37 -7.22 0.02 6.92
CA ASN A 37 -8.36 -0.65 7.54
C ASN A 37 -9.06 -1.57 6.52
N ASP A 38 -10.09 -2.29 6.95
CA ASP A 38 -10.76 -3.27 6.09
C ASP A 38 -11.42 -2.62 4.86
N VAL A 39 -11.90 -1.38 4.99
CA VAL A 39 -12.53 -0.65 3.89
C VAL A 39 -11.49 -0.21 2.87
N SER A 40 -10.43 0.49 3.33
CA SER A 40 -9.34 0.93 2.44
C SER A 40 -8.65 -0.25 1.76
N ALA A 41 -8.44 -1.36 2.49
CA ALA A 41 -7.84 -2.57 1.93
C ALA A 41 -8.72 -3.19 0.85
N SER A 42 -10.04 -3.32 1.09
CA SER A 42 -10.97 -3.87 0.11
C SER A 42 -10.99 -3.07 -1.19
N VAL A 43 -10.96 -1.74 -1.08
CA VAL A 43 -10.93 -0.85 -2.26
C VAL A 43 -9.62 -1.01 -3.03
N ILE A 44 -8.47 -1.03 -2.35
CA ILE A 44 -7.17 -1.20 -3.01
C ILE A 44 -7.04 -2.58 -3.67
N VAL A 45 -7.46 -3.64 -2.98
CA VAL A 45 -7.48 -5.00 -3.53
C VAL A 45 -8.35 -5.07 -4.80
N ALA A 46 -9.55 -4.49 -4.77
CA ALA A 46 -10.42 -4.45 -5.94
C ALA A 46 -9.79 -3.69 -7.11
N GLN A 47 -9.12 -2.56 -6.85
CA GLN A 47 -8.40 -1.80 -7.87
C GLN A 47 -7.21 -2.57 -8.45
N LEU A 48 -6.43 -3.28 -7.63
CA LEU A 48 -5.33 -4.12 -8.09
C LEU A 48 -5.82 -5.23 -9.03
N LEU A 49 -6.88 -5.95 -8.64
CA LEU A 49 -7.48 -7.01 -9.45
C LEU A 49 -8.10 -6.48 -10.74
N PHE A 50 -8.74 -5.32 -10.69
CA PHE A 50 -9.31 -4.66 -11.86
C PHE A 50 -8.21 -4.30 -12.87
N LEU A 51 -7.10 -3.72 -12.41
CA LEU A 51 -5.99 -3.32 -13.27
C LEU A 51 -5.25 -4.53 -13.86
N GLU A 52 -5.12 -5.63 -13.09
CA GLU A 52 -4.59 -6.88 -13.65
C GLU A 52 -5.45 -7.43 -14.76
N ALA A 53 -6.78 -7.43 -14.58
CA ALA A 53 -7.71 -7.92 -15.58
C ALA A 53 -7.73 -7.05 -16.85
N ASP A 54 -7.48 -5.74 -16.71
CA ASP A 54 -7.41 -4.78 -17.81
C ASP A 54 -6.14 -4.97 -18.67
N ASP A 55 -4.97 -5.06 -18.02
CA ASP A 55 -3.69 -5.29 -18.72
C ASP A 55 -2.67 -5.89 -17.74
N PRO A 56 -2.41 -7.21 -17.78
CA PRO A 56 -1.50 -7.86 -16.85
C PRO A 56 -0.02 -7.55 -17.07
N ASP A 57 0.35 -6.98 -18.20
CA ASP A 57 1.75 -6.73 -18.58
C ASP A 57 2.23 -5.32 -18.21
N LYS A 58 1.31 -4.45 -17.80
CA LYS A 58 1.64 -3.08 -17.40
C LYS A 58 1.76 -2.93 -15.89
N ASP A 59 2.73 -2.14 -15.47
CA ASP A 59 2.95 -1.81 -14.06
C ASP A 59 1.76 -1.07 -13.44
N ILE A 60 1.56 -1.30 -12.15
CA ILE A 60 0.64 -0.54 -11.31
C ILE A 60 1.47 0.36 -10.39
N GLN A 61 1.04 1.59 -10.18
CA GLN A 61 1.70 2.54 -9.28
C GLN A 61 0.85 2.72 -8.02
N LEU A 62 1.38 2.31 -6.87
CA LEU A 62 0.75 2.51 -5.57
C LEU A 62 1.44 3.65 -4.83
N TYR A 63 0.75 4.79 -4.73
CA TYR A 63 1.19 5.93 -3.94
C TYR A 63 0.75 5.78 -2.50
N ILE A 64 1.68 5.99 -1.56
CA ILE A 64 1.45 5.73 -0.13
C ILE A 64 1.70 7.01 0.67
N ASN A 65 0.67 7.45 1.39
CA ASN A 65 0.72 8.47 2.43
C ASN A 65 -0.14 8.00 3.61
N SER A 66 0.41 7.11 4.42
CA SER A 66 -0.37 6.38 5.43
C SER A 66 0.41 6.24 6.75
N PRO A 67 -0.26 6.47 7.90
CA PRO A 67 0.31 6.18 9.21
C PRO A 67 0.39 4.67 9.51
N GLY A 68 -0.12 3.82 8.62
CA GLY A 68 -0.30 2.39 8.84
C GLY A 68 -1.69 2.05 9.31
N GLY A 69 -1.84 1.04 10.17
CA GLY A 69 -3.13 0.60 10.69
C GLY A 69 -3.23 -0.91 10.85
N SER A 70 -4.38 -1.50 10.51
CA SER A 70 -4.67 -2.92 10.66
C SER A 70 -3.67 -3.80 9.93
N VAL A 71 -3.06 -4.73 10.66
CA VAL A 71 -2.08 -5.67 10.10
C VAL A 71 -2.74 -6.65 9.14
N THR A 72 -3.90 -7.18 9.48
CA THR A 72 -4.64 -8.14 8.62
C THR A 72 -5.07 -7.50 7.32
N ALA A 73 -5.62 -6.29 7.39
CA ALA A 73 -5.99 -5.51 6.21
C ALA A 73 -4.78 -5.20 5.32
N GLY A 74 -3.65 -4.81 5.92
CA GLY A 74 -2.43 -4.56 5.17
C GLY A 74 -1.82 -5.81 4.53
N ILE A 75 -1.91 -6.97 5.19
CA ILE A 75 -1.47 -8.24 4.61
C ILE A 75 -2.35 -8.61 3.40
N ALA A 76 -3.66 -8.35 3.44
CA ALA A 76 -4.54 -8.61 2.28
C ALA A 76 -4.11 -7.79 1.05
N ILE A 77 -3.73 -6.52 1.23
CA ILE A 77 -3.17 -5.71 0.14
C ILE A 77 -1.84 -6.31 -0.34
N TYR A 78 -0.93 -6.61 0.59
CA TYR A 78 0.39 -7.16 0.27
C TYR A 78 0.30 -8.47 -0.51
N ASP A 79 -0.48 -9.43 -0.02
CA ASP A 79 -0.64 -10.73 -0.67
C ASP A 79 -1.23 -10.57 -2.07
N THR A 80 -2.17 -9.62 -2.27
CA THR A 80 -2.70 -9.31 -3.59
C THR A 80 -1.63 -8.72 -4.51
N MET A 81 -0.79 -7.79 -4.00
CA MET A 81 0.33 -7.23 -4.76
C MET A 81 1.33 -8.31 -5.22
N GLN A 82 1.51 -9.37 -4.41
CA GLN A 82 2.40 -10.50 -4.78
C GLN A 82 1.71 -11.53 -5.68
N TYR A 83 0.38 -11.65 -5.61
CA TYR A 83 -0.40 -12.63 -6.36
C TYR A 83 -0.61 -12.22 -7.81
N ILE A 84 -0.88 -10.94 -8.08
CA ILE A 84 -1.12 -10.42 -9.43
C ILE A 84 0.13 -10.50 -10.29
N LYS A 85 -0.05 -10.60 -11.61
CA LYS A 85 1.06 -10.66 -12.58
C LYS A 85 1.74 -9.33 -12.80
N CYS A 86 0.98 -8.22 -12.68
CA CYS A 86 1.52 -6.87 -12.82
C CYS A 86 2.61 -6.60 -11.78
N ASP A 87 3.69 -5.97 -12.18
CA ASP A 87 4.63 -5.40 -11.22
C ASP A 87 3.99 -4.20 -10.52
N VAL A 88 4.01 -4.19 -9.18
CA VAL A 88 3.52 -3.06 -8.40
C VAL A 88 4.71 -2.19 -8.00
N SER A 89 4.76 -0.99 -8.57
CA SER A 89 5.67 0.08 -8.15
C SER A 89 5.08 0.80 -6.96
N THR A 90 5.86 1.04 -5.92
CA THR A 90 5.42 1.76 -4.71
C THR A 90 6.15 3.08 -4.55
N VAL A 91 5.42 4.13 -4.19
CA VAL A 91 5.96 5.49 -4.05
C VAL A 91 5.50 6.09 -2.72
N CYS A 92 6.41 6.35 -1.80
CA CYS A 92 6.09 7.08 -0.58
C CYS A 92 5.99 8.57 -0.87
N ILE A 93 4.83 9.17 -0.58
CA ILE A 93 4.58 10.61 -0.61
C ILE A 93 4.15 11.06 0.79
N GLY A 94 4.87 12.00 1.40
CA GLY A 94 4.60 12.42 2.78
C GLY A 94 5.05 11.39 3.79
N MET A 95 4.24 10.38 4.12
CA MET A 95 4.57 9.39 5.15
C MET A 95 4.22 7.96 4.74
N ALA A 96 5.10 7.03 5.09
CA ALA A 96 4.79 5.60 5.10
C ALA A 96 5.19 5.02 6.46
N ALA A 97 4.24 4.87 7.37
CA ALA A 97 4.51 4.37 8.71
C ALA A 97 3.90 2.99 8.94
N SER A 98 4.55 2.15 9.77
CA SER A 98 4.05 0.84 10.20
C SER A 98 3.62 -0.06 9.02
N MET A 99 2.31 -0.34 8.86
CA MET A 99 1.79 -1.10 7.71
C MET A 99 2.00 -0.35 6.38
N GLY A 100 1.98 0.97 6.37
CA GLY A 100 2.33 1.76 5.17
C GLY A 100 3.77 1.53 4.72
N ALA A 101 4.72 1.47 5.66
CA ALA A 101 6.11 1.14 5.36
C ALA A 101 6.29 -0.33 4.90
N PHE A 102 5.48 -1.23 5.45
CA PHE A 102 5.45 -2.63 5.02
C PHE A 102 4.99 -2.77 3.58
N LEU A 103 3.90 -2.10 3.20
CA LEU A 103 3.38 -2.07 1.84
C LEU A 103 4.35 -1.40 0.86
N LEU A 104 5.02 -0.32 1.28
CA LEU A 104 6.09 0.31 0.49
C LEU A 104 7.22 -0.68 0.19
N ALA A 105 7.65 -1.44 1.19
CA ALA A 105 8.66 -2.49 1.03
C ALA A 105 8.18 -3.68 0.17
N GLY A 106 6.86 -3.91 0.11
CA GLY A 106 6.22 -4.97 -0.68
C GLY A 106 6.21 -4.71 -2.19
N GLY A 107 6.53 -3.50 -2.64
CA GLY A 107 6.64 -3.19 -4.05
C GLY A 107 7.74 -3.98 -4.76
N LYS A 108 7.67 -4.06 -6.08
CA LYS A 108 8.67 -4.78 -6.90
C LYS A 108 10.07 -4.26 -6.65
N LYS A 109 11.04 -5.18 -6.55
CA LYS A 109 12.47 -4.82 -6.43
C LYS A 109 12.91 -3.88 -7.56
N GLY A 110 13.52 -2.75 -7.20
CA GLY A 110 13.94 -1.70 -8.14
C GLY A 110 12.84 -0.71 -8.53
N LYS A 111 11.58 -0.94 -8.13
CA LYS A 111 10.42 -0.06 -8.40
C LYS A 111 9.81 0.50 -7.10
N ARG A 112 10.64 0.74 -6.08
CA ARG A 112 10.26 1.30 -4.78
C ARG A 112 10.89 2.67 -4.64
N PHE A 113 10.07 3.69 -4.42
CA PHE A 113 10.50 5.07 -4.42
C PHE A 113 10.00 5.80 -3.18
N ALA A 114 10.70 6.86 -2.81
CA ALA A 114 10.25 7.83 -1.83
C ALA A 114 10.59 9.23 -2.34
N LEU A 115 9.68 10.18 -2.17
CA LEU A 115 9.98 11.57 -2.47
C LEU A 115 11.00 12.14 -1.46
N PRO A 116 11.76 13.18 -1.82
CA PRO A 116 12.89 13.67 -1.00
C PRO A 116 12.53 14.03 0.44
N ASN A 117 11.31 14.51 0.68
CA ASN A 117 10.82 14.91 2.01
C ASN A 117 9.87 13.86 2.63
N ALA A 118 9.79 12.66 2.03
CA ALA A 118 8.93 11.63 2.57
C ALA A 118 9.57 10.96 3.79
N GLU A 119 8.73 10.66 4.79
CA GLU A 119 9.14 10.00 6.02
C GLU A 119 8.74 8.52 5.98
N ILE A 120 9.69 7.63 6.31
CA ILE A 120 9.43 6.20 6.40
C ILE A 120 9.69 5.75 7.84
N MET A 121 8.64 5.30 8.53
CA MET A 121 8.72 4.88 9.92
C MET A 121 8.41 3.38 10.05
N ILE A 122 9.35 2.63 10.64
CA ILE A 122 9.18 1.21 10.91
C ILE A 122 9.29 0.97 12.41
N HIS A 123 8.24 0.40 13.00
CA HIS A 123 8.24 -0.03 14.38
C HIS A 123 7.73 -1.46 14.53
N GLN A 124 7.93 -2.06 15.71
CA GLN A 124 7.41 -3.40 15.99
C GLN A 124 5.86 -3.35 16.05
N PRO A 125 5.18 -4.44 15.67
CA PRO A 125 3.73 -4.51 15.86
C PRO A 125 3.41 -4.38 17.35
N SER A 126 2.47 -3.51 17.66
CA SER A 126 1.88 -3.37 18.99
C SER A 126 0.50 -4.01 18.98
N GLY A 127 0.13 -4.62 20.08
CA GLY A 127 -1.18 -5.20 20.27
C GLY A 127 -1.44 -5.43 21.74
N GLY A 128 -2.69 -5.55 22.13
CA GLY A 128 -3.13 -5.91 23.46
C GLY A 128 -4.23 -6.97 23.38
N ALA A 129 -4.40 -7.72 24.44
CA ALA A 129 -5.49 -8.67 24.60
C ALA A 129 -6.09 -8.52 26.00
N GLN A 130 -7.40 -8.61 26.09
CA GLN A 130 -8.16 -8.74 27.34
C GLN A 130 -9.01 -9.99 27.22
N GLY A 131 -9.11 -10.77 28.29
CA GLY A 131 -9.89 -11.99 28.32
C GLY A 131 -9.28 -13.04 29.24
N GLN A 132 -9.67 -14.30 29.04
CA GLN A 132 -9.11 -15.42 29.79
C GLN A 132 -7.64 -15.67 29.43
N ALA A 133 -6.88 -16.28 30.33
CA ALA A 133 -5.44 -16.53 30.16
C ALA A 133 -5.11 -17.21 28.80
N THR A 134 -5.93 -18.16 28.37
CA THR A 134 -5.79 -18.86 27.08
C THR A 134 -5.96 -17.91 25.87
N GLU A 135 -6.90 -16.98 25.94
CA GLU A 135 -7.16 -16.00 24.88
C GLU A 135 -6.01 -15.01 24.78
N ILE A 136 -5.47 -14.58 25.92
CA ILE A 136 -4.29 -13.70 25.99
C ILE A 136 -3.07 -14.41 25.40
N GLN A 137 -2.89 -15.71 25.68
CA GLN A 137 -1.79 -16.49 25.12
C GLN A 137 -1.90 -16.62 23.60
N ILE A 138 -3.08 -16.95 23.07
CA ILE A 138 -3.33 -17.04 21.64
C ILE A 138 -3.05 -15.69 20.93
N ALA A 139 -3.50 -14.59 21.52
CA ALA A 139 -3.25 -13.26 21.00
C ALA A 139 -1.75 -12.90 21.00
N ALA A 140 -1.03 -13.24 22.06
CA ALA A 140 0.42 -13.03 22.16
C ALA A 140 1.17 -13.85 21.09
N GLU A 141 0.84 -15.11 20.91
CA GLU A 141 1.42 -15.96 19.86
C GLU A 141 1.14 -15.41 18.46
N HIS A 142 -0.07 -14.91 18.21
CA HIS A 142 -0.42 -14.26 16.93
C HIS A 142 0.44 -13.01 16.67
N ILE A 143 0.64 -12.16 17.68
CA ILE A 143 1.51 -10.98 17.60
C ILE A 143 2.96 -11.38 17.29
N LEU A 144 3.47 -12.43 17.93
CA LEU A 144 4.82 -12.93 17.71
C LEU A 144 5.01 -13.50 16.29
N ARG A 145 4.05 -14.26 15.77
CA ARG A 145 4.05 -14.75 14.39
C ARG A 145 4.03 -13.59 13.39
N THR A 146 3.19 -12.57 13.63
CA THR A 146 3.12 -11.36 12.81
C THR A 146 4.45 -10.62 12.82
N LYS A 147 5.09 -10.48 13.99
CA LYS A 147 6.43 -9.89 14.12
C LYS A 147 7.46 -10.65 13.29
N GLN A 148 7.44 -11.97 13.30
CA GLN A 148 8.38 -12.80 12.54
C GLN A 148 8.18 -12.63 11.04
N LYS A 149 6.95 -12.76 10.51
CA LYS A 149 6.64 -12.53 9.10
C LYS A 149 7.10 -11.16 8.61
N ARG A 150 6.76 -10.10 9.37
CA ARG A 150 7.19 -8.73 9.02
C ARG A 150 8.71 -8.54 9.08
N SER A 151 9.41 -9.28 9.91
CA SER A 151 10.88 -9.21 10.01
C SER A 151 11.54 -9.88 8.82
N GLU A 152 10.96 -10.93 8.25
CA GLU A 152 11.42 -11.58 7.03
C GLU A 152 11.25 -10.66 5.82
N GLU A 153 10.08 -10.03 5.68
CA GLU A 153 9.81 -9.05 4.63
C GLU A 153 10.71 -7.80 4.72
N ARG A 154 11.02 -7.34 5.94
CA ARG A 154 11.99 -6.25 6.16
C ARG A 154 13.39 -6.58 5.65
N ARG A 155 13.80 -7.86 5.66
CA ARG A 155 15.08 -8.29 5.07
C ARG A 155 15.07 -8.11 3.56
N VAL A 156 13.97 -8.41 2.91
CA VAL A 156 13.77 -8.18 1.48
C VAL A 156 13.73 -6.68 1.16
N GLY A 157 13.12 -5.86 2.04
CA GLY A 157 12.99 -4.41 1.88
C GLY A 157 14.27 -3.59 2.11
N LYS A 158 15.34 -4.15 2.68
CA LYS A 158 16.62 -3.45 2.91
C LYS A 158 17.30 -2.92 1.64
N GLU A 159 16.83 -3.34 0.47
CA GLU A 159 17.32 -2.86 -0.82
C GLU A 159 16.57 -1.62 -1.35
N CYS A 160 15.68 -1.02 -0.54
CA CYS A 160 15.07 0.27 -0.85
C CYS A 160 16.16 1.37 -0.72
N ARG A 161 17.01 1.48 -1.75
CA ARG A 161 17.91 2.61 -1.88
C ARG A 161 17.08 3.79 -2.35
N SER A 162 17.06 4.85 -1.55
CA SER A 162 16.63 6.15 -2.02
C SER A 162 17.47 6.52 -3.23
N ARG A 163 16.91 6.50 -4.43
CA ARG A 163 17.60 6.89 -5.67
C ARG A 163 17.90 8.39 -5.74
N TRP A 164 17.56 9.12 -4.69
CA TRP A 164 17.74 10.57 -4.57
C TRP A 164 18.66 10.92 -3.42
N SER A 165 19.91 10.46 -3.49
CA SER A 165 20.99 11.15 -2.79
C SER A 165 21.66 12.08 -3.79
N PRO A 166 21.60 13.41 -3.61
CA PRO A 166 22.28 14.36 -4.49
C PRO A 166 23.80 14.41 -4.28
N TYR A 167 24.34 13.50 -3.47
CA TYR A 167 25.79 13.43 -3.18
C TYR A 167 26.32 12.03 -3.53
N HIS A 168 26.64 11.88 -4.80
CA HIS A 168 27.73 11.09 -5.35
C HIS A 168 28.21 11.75 -6.63
#